data_61f349a18b410876d10a76b9aa92e030
#
_entry.id   61f349a18b410876d10a76b9aa92e030
#
_cell.length_a   1.000
_cell.length_b   1.000
_cell.length_c   1.000
_cell.angle_alpha   90.00
_cell.angle_beta   90.00
_cell.angle_gamma   90.00
#
_symmetry.space_group_name_H-M   'P 1'
#
loop_
_entity.id
_entity.type
_entity.pdbx_description
1 polymer ?
#
loop_
_entity_poly.entity_id
_entity_poly.type
_entity_poly.pdbx_seq_one_letter_code
_entity_poly.pdbx_strand_id
1 'polypeptide(L)'
;MYIEPQIFTLKDGREAVVRCAEAADGAECLMLMRQAAQETEHLLRLPEEWDGFTDEAEAVFLRARLADENALQLVCEVAGKVVGTASLDRHVFIKTRHRADVGIAILREYWNLGIGRALFGMLFLQAERWGLTQLELEVVDANERGIALYRKLGFEVYGERPDGVILPDGRRMRDYLMVKKMQ
;
A
#
# COMPACT_ATOMS: atom_id res chain seq x y z
N MET A 1 15.96 -4.56 0.06
CA MET A 1 16.51 -3.16 -0.04
C MET A 1 16.16 -2.40 1.22
N TYR A 2 17.05 -1.57 1.76
CA TYR A 2 16.83 -0.81 2.99
C TYR A 2 16.82 0.70 2.68
N ILE A 3 15.85 1.42 3.24
CA ILE A 3 15.80 2.88 3.23
C ILE A 3 15.72 3.39 4.67
N GLU A 4 16.37 4.54 4.93
CA GLU A 4 16.39 5.14 6.27
C GLU A 4 14.98 5.43 6.79
N PRO A 5 14.66 5.06 8.03
CA PRO A 5 13.39 5.38 8.65
C PRO A 5 13.12 6.89 8.68
N GLN A 6 11.88 7.26 8.48
CA GLN A 6 11.44 8.65 8.59
C GLN A 6 10.45 8.81 9.73
N ILE A 7 10.77 9.73 10.65
CA ILE A 7 9.92 10.11 11.77
C ILE A 7 9.12 11.35 11.36
N PHE A 8 7.83 11.35 11.66
CA PHE A 8 6.97 12.51 11.40
C PHE A 8 5.87 12.61 12.46
N THR A 9 5.28 13.80 12.59
CA THR A 9 4.18 14.04 13.53
C THR A 9 2.85 13.90 12.79
N LEU A 10 1.97 13.06 13.32
CA LEU A 10 0.58 12.94 12.87
C LEU A 10 -0.18 14.24 13.15
N LYS A 11 -1.31 14.44 12.46
CA LYS A 11 -2.14 15.64 12.68
C LYS A 11 -2.73 15.75 14.08
N ASP A 12 -2.83 14.65 14.82
CA ASP A 12 -3.28 14.59 16.22
C ASP A 12 -2.15 14.77 17.24
N GLY A 13 -0.90 15.02 16.78
CA GLY A 13 0.26 15.27 17.62
C GLY A 13 1.07 14.02 17.97
N ARG A 14 0.59 12.81 17.69
CA ARG A 14 1.38 11.58 17.91
C ARG A 14 2.55 11.50 16.93
N GLU A 15 3.63 10.88 17.38
CA GLU A 15 4.76 10.54 16.53
C GLU A 15 4.50 9.23 15.77
N ALA A 16 4.94 9.17 14.53
CA ALA A 16 4.88 8.00 13.68
C ALA A 16 6.22 7.80 12.97
N VAL A 17 6.55 6.55 12.68
CA VAL A 17 7.76 6.14 11.96
C VAL A 17 7.33 5.38 10.70
N VAL A 18 7.84 5.77 9.54
CA VAL A 18 7.76 4.96 8.31
C VAL A 18 9.13 4.35 8.04
N ARG A 19 9.17 3.05 7.89
CA ARG A 19 10.39 2.26 7.66
C ARG A 19 10.14 1.08 6.74
N CYS A 20 11.20 0.43 6.28
CA CYS A 20 11.06 -0.87 5.63
C CYS A 20 10.43 -1.87 6.57
N ALA A 21 9.55 -2.73 6.03
CA ALA A 21 9.05 -3.88 6.75
C ALA A 21 10.14 -4.94 6.89
N GLU A 22 10.22 -5.57 8.04
CA GLU A 22 11.16 -6.64 8.36
C GLU A 22 10.41 -7.93 8.71
N ALA A 23 11.10 -9.05 8.72
CA ALA A 23 10.50 -10.34 9.08
C ALA A 23 9.86 -10.34 10.48
N ALA A 24 10.39 -9.54 11.40
CA ALA A 24 9.85 -9.38 12.75
C ALA A 24 8.44 -8.74 12.76
N ASP A 25 8.07 -8.00 11.71
CA ASP A 25 6.76 -7.36 11.59
C ASP A 25 5.66 -8.32 11.12
N GLY A 26 5.98 -9.59 10.81
CA GLY A 26 5.06 -10.53 10.19
C GLY A 26 3.71 -10.63 10.89
N ALA A 27 3.73 -10.87 12.20
CA ALA A 27 2.50 -10.97 13.01
C ALA A 27 1.67 -9.67 12.98
N GLU A 28 2.32 -8.51 13.12
CA GLU A 28 1.64 -7.21 13.12
C GLU A 28 1.11 -6.84 11.74
N CYS A 29 1.85 -7.13 10.67
CA CYS A 29 1.41 -6.92 9.29
C CYS A 29 0.19 -7.78 8.98
N LEU A 30 0.22 -9.07 9.35
CA LEU A 30 -0.92 -9.97 9.15
C LEU A 30 -2.15 -9.51 9.94
N MET A 31 -1.96 -9.08 11.21
CA MET A 31 -3.04 -8.52 12.02
C MET A 31 -3.61 -7.24 11.41
N LEU A 32 -2.75 -6.33 10.92
CA LEU A 32 -3.17 -5.12 10.21
C LEU A 32 -4.03 -5.45 8.99
N MET A 33 -3.60 -6.40 8.15
CA MET A 33 -4.34 -6.75 6.93
C MET A 33 -5.68 -7.41 7.23
N ARG A 34 -5.76 -8.29 8.24
CA ARG A 34 -7.02 -8.88 8.72
C ARG A 34 -7.99 -7.81 9.24
N GLN A 35 -7.49 -6.91 10.09
CA GLN A 35 -8.30 -5.82 10.62
C GLN A 35 -8.76 -4.87 9.51
N ALA A 36 -7.87 -4.47 8.61
CA ALA A 36 -8.22 -3.59 7.49
C ALA A 36 -9.28 -4.23 6.57
N ALA A 37 -9.20 -5.54 6.31
CA ALA A 37 -10.21 -6.25 5.53
C ALA A 37 -11.59 -6.28 6.23
N GLN A 38 -11.64 -6.31 7.57
CA GLN A 38 -12.89 -6.20 8.33
C GLN A 38 -13.46 -4.79 8.34
N GLU A 39 -12.59 -3.78 8.22
CA GLU A 39 -12.99 -2.36 8.30
C GLU A 39 -13.52 -1.82 6.97
N THR A 40 -13.21 -2.47 5.84
CA THR A 40 -13.57 -1.95 4.51
C THR A 40 -13.69 -3.05 3.45
N GLU A 41 -14.58 -2.86 2.49
CA GLU A 41 -14.72 -3.71 1.29
C GLU A 41 -13.76 -3.29 0.15
N HIS A 42 -12.82 -2.37 0.41
CA HIS A 42 -11.96 -1.81 -0.65
C HIS A 42 -10.67 -2.58 -0.88
N LEU A 43 -10.35 -3.56 -0.02
CA LEU A 43 -9.23 -4.46 -0.20
C LEU A 43 -9.64 -5.66 -1.05
N LEU A 44 -8.69 -6.20 -1.82
CA LEU A 44 -8.95 -7.31 -2.73
C LEU A 44 -9.41 -8.58 -2.01
N ARG A 45 -8.82 -8.87 -0.84
CA ARG A 45 -9.16 -10.07 -0.06
C ARG A 45 -10.25 -9.80 0.95
N LEU A 46 -11.19 -10.71 1.03
CA LEU A 46 -12.18 -10.76 2.10
C LEU A 46 -11.53 -11.17 3.44
N PRO A 47 -12.13 -10.83 4.60
CA PRO A 47 -11.57 -11.19 5.90
C PRO A 47 -11.24 -12.67 6.04
N GLU A 48 -12.12 -13.58 5.60
CA GLU A 48 -11.95 -15.04 5.67
C GLU A 48 -10.82 -15.57 4.78
N GLU A 49 -10.43 -14.87 3.74
CA GLU A 49 -9.31 -15.27 2.88
C GLU A 49 -7.95 -15.08 3.57
N TRP A 50 -7.92 -14.39 4.71
CA TRP A 50 -6.73 -14.25 5.55
C TRP A 50 -6.55 -15.35 6.58
N ASP A 51 -7.54 -16.24 6.79
CA ASP A 51 -7.50 -17.27 7.83
C ASP A 51 -6.42 -18.34 7.59
N GLY A 52 -6.06 -18.56 6.32
CA GLY A 52 -4.99 -19.49 5.94
C GLY A 52 -3.57 -18.96 6.07
N PHE A 53 -3.41 -17.66 6.39
CA PHE A 53 -2.08 -17.05 6.53
C PHE A 53 -1.57 -17.20 7.96
N THR A 54 -0.28 -17.52 8.12
CA THR A 54 0.38 -17.58 9.43
C THR A 54 1.41 -16.47 9.58
N ASP A 55 1.75 -16.14 10.82
CA ASP A 55 2.75 -15.13 11.13
C ASP A 55 4.11 -15.51 10.53
N GLU A 56 4.46 -16.80 10.52
CA GLU A 56 5.69 -17.31 9.92
C GLU A 56 5.70 -17.15 8.39
N ALA A 57 4.56 -17.41 7.73
CA ALA A 57 4.46 -17.23 6.28
C ALA A 57 4.60 -15.73 5.90
N GLU A 58 3.98 -14.84 6.67
CA GLU A 58 4.13 -13.40 6.47
C GLU A 58 5.56 -12.94 6.75
N ALA A 59 6.23 -13.44 7.80
CA ALA A 59 7.63 -13.14 8.07
C ALA A 59 8.56 -13.59 6.94
N VAL A 60 8.29 -14.76 6.33
CA VAL A 60 9.02 -15.24 5.13
C VAL A 60 8.78 -14.32 3.94
N PHE A 61 7.52 -13.92 3.71
CA PHE A 61 7.17 -12.97 2.65
C PHE A 61 7.90 -11.63 2.82
N LEU A 62 7.85 -11.02 4.01
CA LEU A 62 8.53 -9.74 4.27
C LEU A 62 10.04 -9.85 4.10
N ARG A 63 10.65 -10.96 4.54
CA ARG A 63 12.09 -11.22 4.31
C ARG A 63 12.42 -11.28 2.83
N ALA A 64 11.61 -11.96 2.03
CA ALA A 64 11.78 -12.04 0.58
C ALA A 64 11.64 -10.65 -0.07
N ARG A 65 10.65 -9.87 0.35
CA ARG A 65 10.45 -8.49 -0.12
C ARG A 65 11.66 -7.60 0.17
N LEU A 66 12.23 -7.70 1.37
CA LEU A 66 13.40 -6.90 1.78
C LEU A 66 14.65 -7.27 0.97
N ALA A 67 14.76 -8.51 0.52
CA ALA A 67 15.87 -8.99 -0.30
C ALA A 67 15.71 -8.69 -1.81
N ASP A 68 14.49 -8.44 -2.27
CA ASP A 68 14.18 -8.16 -3.67
C ASP A 68 14.56 -6.72 -4.03
N GLU A 69 15.38 -6.55 -5.07
CA GLU A 69 15.78 -5.23 -5.58
C GLU A 69 14.68 -4.52 -6.40
N ASN A 70 13.62 -5.23 -6.77
CA ASN A 70 12.47 -4.70 -7.50
C ASN A 70 11.24 -4.47 -6.61
N ALA A 71 11.35 -4.71 -5.31
CA ALA A 71 10.27 -4.59 -4.37
C ALA A 71 10.66 -3.70 -3.18
N LEU A 72 9.71 -2.84 -2.77
CA LEU A 72 9.79 -2.13 -1.50
C LEU A 72 8.51 -2.38 -0.71
N GLN A 73 8.66 -2.79 0.54
CA GLN A 73 7.55 -2.91 1.49
C GLN A 73 7.82 -2.01 2.68
N LEU A 74 6.89 -1.11 2.95
CA LEU A 74 6.94 -0.16 4.06
C LEU A 74 5.89 -0.50 5.11
N VAL A 75 6.20 -0.17 6.35
CA VAL A 75 5.25 -0.11 7.45
C VAL A 75 5.26 1.29 8.07
N CYS A 76 4.12 1.71 8.57
CA CYS A 76 3.98 2.88 9.43
C CYS A 76 3.67 2.41 10.85
N GLU A 77 4.53 2.80 11.79
CA GLU A 77 4.43 2.45 13.20
C GLU A 77 4.02 3.68 14.02
N VAL A 78 3.09 3.49 14.94
CA VAL A 78 2.66 4.49 15.93
C VAL A 78 2.64 3.83 17.30
N ALA A 79 3.40 4.36 18.26
CA ALA A 79 3.52 3.83 19.60
C ALA A 79 3.86 2.32 19.64
N GLY A 80 4.76 1.86 18.76
CA GLY A 80 5.21 0.47 18.68
C GLY A 80 4.22 -0.49 18.00
N LYS A 81 3.17 0.01 17.35
CA LYS A 81 2.19 -0.79 16.62
C LYS A 81 2.22 -0.45 15.13
N VAL A 82 2.22 -1.46 14.27
CA VAL A 82 2.06 -1.29 12.81
C VAL A 82 0.61 -0.95 12.50
N VAL A 83 0.39 0.25 11.94
CA VAL A 83 -0.95 0.82 11.68
C VAL A 83 -1.23 1.07 10.22
N GLY A 84 -0.23 0.92 9.38
CA GLY A 84 -0.33 1.06 7.93
C GLY A 84 0.82 0.39 7.21
N THR A 85 0.59 0.02 5.97
CA THR A 85 1.60 -0.56 5.07
C THR A 85 1.45 0.01 3.67
N ALA A 86 2.56 0.04 2.92
CA ALA A 86 2.55 0.38 1.50
C ALA A 86 3.61 -0.41 0.75
N SER A 87 3.33 -0.70 -0.52
CA SER A 87 4.24 -1.42 -1.41
C SER A 87 4.54 -0.64 -2.68
N LEU A 88 5.72 -0.90 -3.25
CA LEU A 88 6.13 -0.49 -4.58
C LEU A 88 6.74 -1.70 -5.28
N ASP A 89 6.13 -2.12 -6.39
CA ASP A 89 6.47 -3.34 -7.12
C ASP A 89 6.90 -2.98 -8.56
N ARG A 90 8.22 -2.90 -8.78
CA ARG A 90 8.78 -2.60 -10.09
C ARG A 90 8.56 -3.75 -11.06
N HIS A 91 8.12 -3.46 -12.28
CA HIS A 91 8.02 -4.45 -13.33
C HIS A 91 9.40 -4.95 -13.76
N VAL A 92 9.56 -6.27 -13.92
CA VAL A 92 10.85 -6.89 -14.18
C VAL A 92 11.24 -6.99 -15.65
N PHE A 93 10.27 -6.94 -16.57
CA PHE A 93 10.55 -7.06 -17.99
C PHE A 93 11.15 -5.79 -18.58
N ILE A 94 12.13 -5.90 -19.43
CA ILE A 94 12.88 -4.77 -20.02
C ILE A 94 11.95 -3.67 -20.57
N LYS A 95 10.87 -4.04 -21.26
CA LYS A 95 9.93 -3.10 -21.87
C LYS A 95 9.02 -2.39 -20.87
N THR A 96 8.89 -2.92 -19.65
CA THR A 96 7.97 -2.38 -18.63
C THR A 96 8.66 -1.95 -17.35
N ARG A 97 9.98 -2.18 -17.20
CA ARG A 97 10.74 -1.89 -15.98
C ARG A 97 10.81 -0.40 -15.59
N HIS A 98 10.29 0.48 -16.42
CA HIS A 98 10.13 1.91 -16.14
C HIS A 98 8.85 2.21 -15.34
N ARG A 99 8.04 1.20 -15.04
CA ARG A 99 6.77 1.27 -14.30
C ARG A 99 6.83 0.45 -13.03
N ALA A 100 5.98 0.80 -12.06
CA ALA A 100 5.75 0.01 -10.87
C ALA A 100 4.29 0.14 -10.41
N ASP A 101 3.78 -0.92 -9.77
CA ASP A 101 2.51 -0.92 -9.09
C ASP A 101 2.70 -0.46 -7.64
N VAL A 102 1.72 0.26 -7.10
CA VAL A 102 1.71 0.70 -5.71
C VAL A 102 0.46 0.22 -4.99
N GLY A 103 0.64 -0.19 -3.73
CA GLY A 103 -0.45 -0.59 -2.84
C GLY A 103 -0.35 0.11 -1.49
N ILE A 104 -1.49 0.28 -0.81
CA ILE A 104 -1.54 0.86 0.54
C ILE A 104 -2.72 0.31 1.32
N ALA A 105 -2.49 0.05 2.61
CA ALA A 105 -3.53 -0.21 3.59
C ALA A 105 -3.22 0.55 4.89
N ILE A 106 -4.24 1.15 5.50
CA ILE A 106 -4.13 1.90 6.77
C ILE A 106 -5.38 1.58 7.57
N LEU A 107 -5.23 1.26 8.85
CA LEU A 107 -6.33 1.04 9.77
C LEU A 107 -7.23 2.29 9.88
N ARG A 108 -8.53 2.09 9.98
CA ARG A 108 -9.55 3.15 9.96
C ARG A 108 -9.30 4.23 11.03
N GLU A 109 -8.89 3.84 12.21
CA GLU A 109 -8.57 4.74 13.32
C GLU A 109 -7.48 5.77 12.96
N TYR A 110 -6.59 5.41 12.03
CA TYR A 110 -5.47 6.25 11.62
C TYR A 110 -5.69 6.99 10.30
N TRP A 111 -6.92 6.97 9.78
CA TRP A 111 -7.24 7.70 8.57
C TRP A 111 -7.21 9.23 8.79
N ASN A 112 -6.87 9.97 7.73
CA ASN A 112 -6.76 11.44 7.71
C ASN A 112 -5.66 12.05 8.60
N LEU A 113 -4.82 11.25 9.25
CA LEU A 113 -3.73 11.70 10.12
C LEU A 113 -2.43 12.04 9.38
N GLY A 114 -2.36 11.80 8.06
CA GLY A 114 -1.18 12.11 7.24
C GLY A 114 -0.36 10.90 6.82
N ILE A 115 -0.63 9.71 7.38
CA ILE A 115 0.13 8.47 7.12
C ILE A 115 0.21 8.14 5.63
N GLY A 116 -0.91 8.19 4.90
CA GLY A 116 -0.91 7.88 3.46
C GLY A 116 0.04 8.78 2.67
N ARG A 117 0.12 10.09 2.99
CA ARG A 117 1.06 11.01 2.36
C ARG A 117 2.51 10.66 2.70
N ALA A 118 2.80 10.31 3.96
CA ALA A 118 4.14 9.93 4.40
C ALA A 118 4.62 8.65 3.69
N LEU A 119 3.78 7.61 3.67
CA LEU A 119 4.07 6.35 2.96
C LEU A 119 4.36 6.61 1.48
N PHE A 120 3.46 7.31 0.77
CA PHE A 120 3.68 7.64 -0.65
C PHE A 120 4.91 8.51 -0.88
N GLY A 121 5.24 9.43 0.04
CA GLY A 121 6.48 10.21 -0.04
C GLY A 121 7.72 9.33 -0.13
N MET A 122 7.80 8.28 0.68
CA MET A 122 8.91 7.33 0.64
C MET A 122 8.87 6.44 -0.60
N LEU A 123 7.68 6.02 -1.07
CA LEU A 123 7.56 5.29 -2.34
C LEU A 123 8.06 6.16 -3.52
N PHE A 124 7.74 7.44 -3.55
CA PHE A 124 8.19 8.36 -4.62
C PHE A 124 9.70 8.54 -4.61
N LEU A 125 10.31 8.73 -3.44
CA LEU A 125 11.78 8.80 -3.32
C LEU A 125 12.46 7.55 -3.88
N GLN A 126 11.89 6.37 -3.61
CA GLN A 126 12.42 5.13 -4.14
C GLN A 126 12.17 4.97 -5.64
N ALA A 127 11.00 5.39 -6.13
CA ALA A 127 10.67 5.40 -7.55
C ALA A 127 11.66 6.26 -8.35
N GLU A 128 12.01 7.44 -7.82
CA GLU A 128 13.04 8.33 -8.40
C GLU A 128 14.42 7.66 -8.43
N ARG A 129 14.83 7.01 -7.32
CA ARG A 129 16.10 6.27 -7.27
C ARG A 129 16.17 5.12 -8.28
N TRP A 130 15.04 4.47 -8.56
CA TRP A 130 14.94 3.43 -9.58
C TRP A 130 14.80 3.96 -11.00
N GLY A 131 14.68 5.28 -11.18
CA GLY A 131 14.46 5.91 -12.49
C GLY A 131 13.11 5.52 -13.09
N LEU A 132 12.10 5.29 -12.26
CA LEU A 132 10.75 5.00 -12.73
C LEU A 132 10.13 6.26 -13.33
N THR A 133 9.43 6.10 -14.44
CA THR A 133 8.71 7.20 -15.11
C THR A 133 7.21 7.12 -14.91
N GLN A 134 6.71 6.03 -14.30
CA GLN A 134 5.29 5.80 -14.13
C GLN A 134 5.00 4.93 -12.92
N LEU A 135 4.03 5.34 -12.09
CA LEU A 135 3.45 4.54 -11.02
C LEU A 135 1.98 4.29 -11.34
N GLU A 136 1.51 3.08 -11.06
CA GLU A 136 0.16 2.62 -11.35
C GLU A 136 -0.52 2.07 -10.09
N LEU A 137 -1.83 2.21 -10.02
CA LEU A 137 -2.66 1.58 -9.01
C LEU A 137 -4.07 1.33 -9.53
N GLU A 138 -4.75 0.38 -8.90
CA GLU A 138 -6.16 0.13 -9.08
C GLU A 138 -6.92 0.50 -7.80
N VAL A 139 -8.11 1.05 -7.95
CA VAL A 139 -8.95 1.44 -6.81
C VAL A 139 -10.42 1.31 -7.17
N VAL A 140 -11.20 0.63 -6.30
CA VAL A 140 -12.65 0.53 -6.47
C VAL A 140 -13.29 1.92 -6.36
N ASP A 141 -14.29 2.19 -7.19
CA ASP A 141 -14.97 3.50 -7.28
C ASP A 141 -15.64 3.93 -5.95
N ALA A 142 -16.05 2.98 -5.12
CA ALA A 142 -16.57 3.21 -3.78
C ALA A 142 -15.53 3.76 -2.79
N ASN A 143 -14.21 3.65 -3.08
CA ASN A 143 -13.15 4.16 -2.21
C ASN A 143 -12.88 5.65 -2.47
N GLU A 144 -13.88 6.50 -2.24
CA GLU A 144 -13.76 7.95 -2.46
C GLU A 144 -12.56 8.58 -1.75
N ARG A 145 -12.25 8.09 -0.54
CA ARG A 145 -11.11 8.57 0.27
C ARG A 145 -9.77 8.24 -0.38
N GLY A 146 -9.60 7.00 -0.82
CA GLY A 146 -8.39 6.57 -1.53
C GLY A 146 -8.21 7.38 -2.82
N ILE A 147 -9.27 7.51 -3.61
CA ILE A 147 -9.28 8.30 -4.84
C ILE A 147 -8.90 9.76 -4.57
N ALA A 148 -9.44 10.37 -3.52
CA ALA A 148 -9.11 11.75 -3.15
C ALA A 148 -7.64 11.89 -2.72
N LEU A 149 -7.08 10.90 -2.01
CA LEU A 149 -5.65 10.87 -1.69
C LEU A 149 -4.80 10.76 -2.95
N TYR A 150 -5.09 9.80 -3.83
CA TYR A 150 -4.31 9.56 -5.04
C TYR A 150 -4.33 10.77 -5.98
N ARG A 151 -5.48 11.42 -6.16
CA ARG A 151 -5.57 12.67 -6.93
C ARG A 151 -4.71 13.79 -6.34
N LYS A 152 -4.69 13.97 -5.01
CA LYS A 152 -3.82 14.95 -4.33
C LYS A 152 -2.32 14.63 -4.47
N LEU A 153 -1.99 13.37 -4.71
CA LEU A 153 -0.62 12.89 -4.95
C LEU A 153 -0.23 12.94 -6.44
N GLY A 154 -1.15 13.36 -7.32
CA GLY A 154 -0.91 13.54 -8.74
C GLY A 154 -1.18 12.30 -9.58
N PHE A 155 -1.97 11.34 -9.07
CA PHE A 155 -2.49 10.26 -9.89
C PHE A 155 -3.75 10.72 -10.65
N GLU A 156 -3.87 10.26 -11.89
CA GLU A 156 -5.00 10.52 -12.79
C GLU A 156 -5.63 9.21 -13.23
N VAL A 157 -6.96 9.19 -13.40
CA VAL A 157 -7.66 8.04 -13.97
C VAL A 157 -7.36 7.97 -15.46
N TYR A 158 -6.82 6.85 -15.94
CA TYR A 158 -6.55 6.62 -17.35
C TYR A 158 -7.42 5.53 -17.96
N GLY A 159 -8.17 4.79 -17.14
CA GLY A 159 -9.08 3.72 -17.58
C GLY A 159 -9.99 3.25 -16.46
N GLU A 160 -10.96 2.43 -16.84
CA GLU A 160 -11.94 1.83 -15.95
C GLU A 160 -12.14 0.35 -16.29
N ARG A 161 -12.35 -0.47 -15.27
CA ARG A 161 -12.79 -1.87 -15.40
C ARG A 161 -14.21 -1.95 -14.83
N PRO A 162 -15.26 -2.11 -15.68
CA PRO A 162 -16.67 -1.98 -15.24
C PRO A 162 -17.07 -2.93 -14.11
N ASP A 163 -16.60 -4.17 -14.15
CA ASP A 163 -16.86 -5.22 -13.14
C ASP A 163 -15.53 -5.64 -12.53
N GLY A 164 -14.77 -4.70 -11.96
CA GLY A 164 -13.46 -4.94 -11.37
C GLY A 164 -13.52 -5.86 -10.15
N VAL A 165 -14.55 -5.68 -9.32
CA VAL A 165 -14.81 -6.51 -8.14
C VAL A 165 -16.29 -6.91 -8.11
N ILE A 166 -16.55 -8.18 -7.80
CA ILE A 166 -17.89 -8.70 -7.50
C ILE A 166 -17.87 -9.22 -6.06
N LEU A 167 -18.66 -8.60 -5.20
CA LEU A 167 -18.78 -9.01 -3.80
C LEU A 167 -19.60 -10.31 -3.66
N PRO A 168 -19.46 -11.06 -2.55
CA PRO A 168 -20.22 -12.29 -2.31
C PRO A 168 -21.74 -12.13 -2.37
N ASP A 169 -22.25 -10.94 -2.08
CA ASP A 169 -23.68 -10.60 -2.16
C ASP A 169 -24.14 -10.23 -3.58
N GLY A 170 -23.22 -10.29 -4.57
CA GLY A 170 -23.50 -9.99 -5.99
C GLY A 170 -23.39 -8.51 -6.36
N ARG A 171 -23.11 -7.60 -5.43
CA ARG A 171 -22.80 -6.20 -5.75
C ARG A 171 -21.54 -6.12 -6.60
N ARG A 172 -21.58 -5.25 -7.61
CA ARG A 172 -20.48 -5.04 -8.55
C ARG A 172 -19.88 -3.67 -8.33
N MET A 173 -18.57 -3.61 -8.26
CA MET A 173 -17.82 -2.37 -8.16
C MET A 173 -16.92 -2.21 -9.37
N ARG A 174 -16.79 -0.99 -9.84
CA ARG A 174 -15.87 -0.60 -10.91
C ARG A 174 -14.50 -0.33 -10.30
N ASP A 175 -13.43 -0.72 -11.00
CA ASP A 175 -12.10 -0.23 -10.69
C ASP A 175 -11.74 0.96 -11.56
N TYR A 176 -11.18 1.99 -10.95
CA TYR A 176 -10.40 3.00 -11.64
C TYR A 176 -8.96 2.55 -11.75
N LEU A 177 -8.43 2.59 -12.97
CA LEU A 177 -7.01 2.41 -13.26
C LEU A 177 -6.37 3.79 -13.20
N MET A 178 -5.48 4.01 -12.23
CA MET A 178 -4.88 5.32 -12.04
C MET A 178 -3.37 5.28 -12.28
N VAL A 179 -2.85 6.36 -12.84
CA VAL A 179 -1.43 6.51 -13.18
C VAL A 179 -0.90 7.84 -12.67
N LYS A 180 0.34 7.82 -12.17
CA LYS A 180 1.14 9.02 -11.92
C LYS A 180 2.38 8.98 -12.79
N LYS A 181 2.59 10.03 -13.61
CA LYS A 181 3.85 10.26 -14.31
C LYS A 181 4.86 10.84 -13.33
N MET A 182 6.04 10.20 -13.27
CA MET A 182 7.20 10.71 -12.54
C MET A 182 7.97 11.68 -13.44
N GLN A 183 8.51 12.73 -12.88
CA GLN A 183 9.31 13.73 -13.63
C GLN A 183 10.79 13.35 -13.65
#